data_6194a8bf7812705063f095ccae16bb97
#
_entry.id   6194a8bf7812705063f095ccae16bb97
#
_cell.length_a   1.000
_cell.length_b   1.000
_cell.length_c   1.000
_cell.angle_alpha   90.00
_cell.angle_beta   90.00
_cell.angle_gamma   90.00
#
_symmetry.space_group_name_H-M   'P 1'
#
loop_
_entity.id
_entity.type
_entity.pdbx_description
1 polymer ?
#
loop_
_entity_poly.entity_id
_entity_poly.type
_entity_poly.pdbx_seq_one_letter_code
_entity_poly.pdbx_strand_id
1 'polypeptide(L)'
;MSQPLVLPEVVTSMLASFAPCFTKPSFDTFRHYIAALMLGEGRRTGATVARVTAAAKSQGVYARLCSRARWSVEALLDRLWALLLATLPWPRDDAGRLILWTAIDDSVIAKTGKRISGLAYHFHHNAGPNQRTWPFLFGHCWVTLGVVWPTVTRALCFPLRAALYIRAKDCAAGEFRGKIPLALSLLAAVRWPTQVRLYVLADGAYATRDFLRGARELGHHVLTRLKCNADVCRPPRPRPPAQRGRPRVYGKKVNLAAYHEAHRRQAPVRIGAQSYIATYSTLDAVPRRFGQLSRIVIVLLPRHQRAVLLSTDLSLSAVAIIERYAMRFALEIAYRELKQRFGWGHYQVRSREAIERHVALSFVACSLTTLLLAQRDDQQTMGEMRRALQAAALLAWVFSLMGKNALRRKTGALARLRHPLLQEMAGV
;
A
#
# COMPACT_ATOMS: atom_id res chain seq x y z
N MET A 1 -39.34 -7.18 -7.41
CA MET A 1 -38.32 -7.65 -6.46
C MET A 1 -36.94 -7.33 -7.07
N SER A 2 -36.15 -6.45 -6.44
CA SER A 2 -34.79 -6.13 -6.90
C SER A 2 -33.91 -7.33 -6.60
N GLN A 3 -33.37 -7.97 -7.64
CA GLN A 3 -32.43 -9.08 -7.46
C GLN A 3 -31.06 -8.55 -6.99
N PRO A 4 -30.38 -9.27 -6.09
CA PRO A 4 -29.07 -8.86 -5.62
C PRO A 4 -28.07 -8.86 -6.75
N LEU A 5 -27.11 -7.94 -6.69
CA LEU A 5 -26.00 -7.84 -7.62
C LEU A 5 -25.22 -9.18 -7.67
N VAL A 6 -25.15 -9.79 -8.83
CA VAL A 6 -24.39 -11.01 -9.05
C VAL A 6 -22.93 -10.62 -9.33
N LEU A 7 -22.01 -11.04 -8.46
CA LEU A 7 -20.57 -10.86 -8.67
C LEU A 7 -20.01 -12.01 -9.53
N PRO A 8 -18.97 -11.76 -10.33
CA PRO A 8 -18.20 -12.82 -10.97
C PRO A 8 -17.74 -13.89 -9.95
N GLU A 9 -17.71 -15.14 -10.38
CA GLU A 9 -17.41 -16.28 -9.49
C GLU A 9 -16.06 -16.14 -8.80
N VAL A 10 -15.03 -15.69 -9.53
CA VAL A 10 -13.70 -15.42 -8.98
C VAL A 10 -13.75 -14.44 -7.80
N VAL A 11 -14.54 -13.38 -7.90
CA VAL A 11 -14.71 -12.40 -6.81
C VAL A 11 -15.47 -13.02 -5.65
N THR A 12 -16.51 -13.81 -5.95
CA THR A 12 -17.32 -14.51 -4.95
C THR A 12 -16.48 -15.52 -4.15
N SER A 13 -15.61 -16.29 -4.84
CA SER A 13 -14.68 -17.21 -4.21
C SER A 13 -13.66 -16.51 -3.32
N MET A 14 -13.07 -15.40 -3.78
CA MET A 14 -12.19 -14.58 -2.95
C MET A 14 -12.89 -14.06 -1.70
N LEU A 15 -14.13 -13.56 -1.82
CA LEU A 15 -14.92 -13.07 -0.70
C LEU A 15 -15.30 -14.16 0.29
N ALA A 16 -15.51 -15.40 -0.16
CA ALA A 16 -15.82 -16.53 0.71
C ALA A 16 -14.73 -16.79 1.75
N SER A 17 -13.47 -16.51 1.43
CA SER A 17 -12.34 -16.63 2.37
C SER A 17 -12.48 -15.78 3.63
N PHE A 18 -13.27 -14.70 3.59
CA PHE A 18 -13.51 -13.81 4.73
C PHE A 18 -14.69 -14.22 5.62
N ALA A 19 -15.43 -15.28 5.26
CA ALA A 19 -16.60 -15.73 6.03
C ALA A 19 -16.30 -15.94 7.54
N PRO A 20 -15.14 -16.51 7.94
CA PRO A 20 -14.81 -16.70 9.36
C PRO A 20 -14.69 -15.42 10.18
N CYS A 21 -14.54 -14.25 9.52
CA CYS A 21 -14.45 -12.96 10.21
C CYS A 21 -15.82 -12.41 10.65
N PHE A 22 -16.94 -13.02 10.24
CA PHE A 22 -18.27 -12.46 10.38
C PHE A 22 -19.29 -13.49 10.85
N THR A 23 -20.39 -13.03 11.46
CA THR A 23 -21.62 -13.81 11.54
C THR A 23 -22.28 -13.88 10.15
N LYS A 24 -23.11 -14.91 9.89
CA LYS A 24 -23.79 -15.08 8.59
C LYS A 24 -24.50 -13.81 8.08
N PRO A 25 -25.32 -13.06 8.88
CA PRO A 25 -25.94 -11.82 8.43
C PRO A 25 -24.96 -10.69 8.15
N SER A 26 -23.87 -10.61 8.93
CA SER A 26 -22.81 -9.60 8.73
C SER A 26 -21.96 -9.91 7.52
N PHE A 27 -21.68 -11.19 7.25
CA PHE A 27 -20.94 -11.63 6.07
C PHE A 27 -21.70 -11.29 4.78
N ASP A 28 -23.00 -11.54 4.74
CA ASP A 28 -23.82 -11.15 3.59
C ASP A 28 -23.80 -9.62 3.38
N THR A 29 -23.86 -8.83 4.46
CA THR A 29 -23.73 -7.36 4.38
C THR A 29 -22.34 -6.93 3.92
N PHE A 30 -21.29 -7.61 4.39
CA PHE A 30 -19.89 -7.39 3.96
C PHE A 30 -19.73 -7.63 2.45
N ARG A 31 -20.25 -8.74 1.91
CA ARG A 31 -20.19 -9.04 0.46
C ARG A 31 -20.80 -7.91 -0.36
N HIS A 32 -21.99 -7.45 0.01
CA HIS A 32 -22.63 -6.31 -0.64
C HIS A 32 -21.81 -5.02 -0.54
N TYR A 33 -21.21 -4.77 0.62
CA TYR A 33 -20.40 -3.58 0.83
C TYR A 33 -19.15 -3.58 -0.06
N ILE A 34 -18.41 -4.67 -0.10
CA ILE A 34 -17.23 -4.82 -0.96
C ILE A 34 -17.63 -4.72 -2.43
N ALA A 35 -18.70 -5.40 -2.86
CA ALA A 35 -19.21 -5.30 -4.22
C ALA A 35 -19.47 -3.83 -4.62
N ALA A 36 -20.11 -3.06 -3.74
CA ALA A 36 -20.39 -1.66 -4.02
C ALA A 36 -19.14 -0.78 -4.02
N LEU A 37 -18.12 -1.08 -3.22
CA LEU A 37 -16.84 -0.38 -3.29
C LEU A 37 -16.10 -0.68 -4.61
N MET A 38 -16.15 -1.93 -5.08
CA MET A 38 -15.50 -2.35 -6.32
C MET A 38 -16.23 -1.81 -7.56
N LEU A 39 -17.55 -1.88 -7.60
CA LEU A 39 -18.38 -1.64 -8.79
C LEU A 39 -19.01 -0.24 -8.81
N GLY A 40 -19.26 0.37 -7.67
CA GLY A 40 -19.94 1.66 -7.58
C GLY A 40 -19.16 2.79 -8.26
N GLU A 41 -19.88 3.86 -8.58
CA GLU A 41 -19.32 5.12 -9.10
C GLU A 41 -19.66 6.32 -8.20
N GLY A 42 -18.95 7.41 -8.34
CA GLY A 42 -19.10 8.59 -7.49
C GLY A 42 -18.74 8.35 -6.02
N ARG A 43 -19.43 8.97 -5.09
CA ARG A 43 -19.17 8.82 -3.65
C ARG A 43 -19.62 7.44 -3.13
N ARG A 44 -18.74 6.73 -2.42
CA ARG A 44 -18.99 5.40 -1.82
C ARG A 44 -19.61 5.56 -0.41
N THR A 45 -20.84 6.01 -0.35
CA THR A 45 -21.62 6.16 0.89
C THR A 45 -22.55 4.97 1.09
N GLY A 46 -23.16 4.82 2.28
CA GLY A 46 -24.18 3.80 2.52
C GLY A 46 -25.35 3.86 1.53
N ALA A 47 -25.73 5.07 1.07
CA ALA A 47 -26.74 5.25 0.02
C ALA A 47 -26.27 4.69 -1.34
N THR A 48 -25.01 4.89 -1.70
CA THR A 48 -24.44 4.31 -2.92
C THR A 48 -24.38 2.79 -2.83
N VAL A 49 -23.98 2.25 -1.67
CA VAL A 49 -23.99 0.80 -1.45
C VAL A 49 -25.40 0.22 -1.66
N ALA A 50 -26.42 0.83 -1.04
CA ALA A 50 -27.80 0.40 -1.21
C ALA A 50 -28.27 0.44 -2.69
N ARG A 51 -27.87 1.48 -3.42
CA ARG A 51 -28.22 1.65 -4.85
C ARG A 51 -27.54 0.59 -5.73
N VAL A 52 -26.23 0.40 -5.56
CA VAL A 52 -25.45 -0.57 -6.35
C VAL A 52 -25.92 -2.01 -6.10
N THR A 53 -26.37 -2.31 -4.89
CA THR A 53 -26.90 -3.62 -4.53
C THR A 53 -28.40 -3.74 -4.75
N ALA A 54 -29.01 -2.86 -5.54
CA ALA A 54 -30.45 -2.82 -5.83
C ALA A 54 -31.31 -2.83 -4.56
N ALA A 55 -30.87 -2.10 -3.53
CA ALA A 55 -31.54 -1.98 -2.23
C ALA A 55 -31.78 -3.33 -1.50
N ALA A 56 -30.91 -4.34 -1.76
CA ALA A 56 -30.97 -5.62 -1.05
C ALA A 56 -31.04 -5.46 0.47
N LYS A 57 -30.44 -4.37 0.99
CA LYS A 57 -30.54 -3.93 2.40
C LYS A 57 -30.64 -2.41 2.47
N SER A 58 -31.26 -1.90 3.53
CA SER A 58 -31.34 -0.45 3.75
C SER A 58 -29.98 0.18 4.02
N GLN A 59 -29.85 1.47 3.72
CA GLN A 59 -28.63 2.25 3.99
C GLN A 59 -28.16 2.12 5.45
N GLY A 60 -29.08 2.06 6.41
CA GLY A 60 -28.76 1.92 7.83
C GLY A 60 -28.08 0.58 8.18
N VAL A 61 -28.35 -0.50 7.43
CA VAL A 61 -27.68 -1.79 7.64
C VAL A 61 -26.20 -1.68 7.31
N TYR A 62 -25.85 -1.00 6.22
CA TYR A 62 -24.46 -0.80 5.82
C TYR A 62 -23.69 0.11 6.78
N ALA A 63 -24.35 1.14 7.33
CA ALA A 63 -23.77 1.95 8.39
C ALA A 63 -23.53 1.13 9.68
N ARG A 64 -24.46 0.24 10.04
CA ARG A 64 -24.32 -0.66 11.20
C ARG A 64 -23.22 -1.71 11.02
N LEU A 65 -22.89 -2.13 9.80
CA LEU A 65 -21.75 -3.00 9.56
C LEU A 65 -20.46 -2.38 10.10
N CYS A 66 -20.26 -1.07 9.87
CA CYS A 66 -19.08 -0.37 10.38
C CYS A 66 -19.20 -0.02 11.87
N SER A 67 -20.38 0.37 12.37
CA SER A 67 -20.52 0.99 13.70
C SER A 67 -20.94 0.04 14.83
N ARG A 68 -21.58 -1.09 14.53
CA ARG A 68 -22.19 -1.96 15.56
C ARG A 68 -22.00 -3.46 15.35
N ALA A 69 -21.69 -3.92 14.12
CA ALA A 69 -21.52 -5.33 13.86
C ALA A 69 -20.28 -5.89 14.58
N ARG A 70 -20.35 -7.14 15.03
CA ARG A 70 -19.24 -7.81 15.72
C ARG A 70 -18.29 -8.41 14.70
N TRP A 71 -17.18 -7.72 14.44
CA TRP A 71 -16.05 -8.20 13.64
C TRP A 71 -14.81 -7.35 13.92
N SER A 72 -13.62 -7.93 13.75
CA SER A 72 -12.34 -7.28 14.00
C SER A 72 -11.69 -6.83 12.70
N VAL A 73 -11.14 -5.62 12.70
CA VAL A 73 -10.33 -5.05 11.60
C VAL A 73 -9.07 -5.89 11.43
N GLU A 74 -8.42 -6.28 12.52
CA GLU A 74 -7.21 -7.08 12.53
C GLU A 74 -7.46 -8.45 11.87
N ALA A 75 -8.51 -9.17 12.31
CA ALA A 75 -8.85 -10.48 11.75
C ALA A 75 -9.18 -10.40 10.25
N LEU A 76 -9.90 -9.35 9.84
CA LEU A 76 -10.22 -9.12 8.42
C LEU A 76 -8.96 -8.91 7.58
N LEU A 77 -8.05 -8.06 8.06
CA LEU A 77 -6.82 -7.73 7.33
C LEU A 77 -5.77 -8.86 7.42
N ASP A 78 -5.76 -9.66 8.49
CA ASP A 78 -4.97 -10.89 8.57
C ASP A 78 -5.46 -11.91 7.53
N ARG A 79 -6.77 -12.00 7.33
CA ARG A 79 -7.35 -12.86 6.30
C ARG A 79 -7.01 -12.39 4.89
N LEU A 80 -7.04 -11.07 4.67
CA LEU A 80 -6.56 -10.49 3.41
C LEU A 80 -5.09 -10.86 3.17
N TRP A 81 -4.24 -10.71 4.17
CA TRP A 81 -2.83 -11.08 4.06
C TRP A 81 -2.62 -12.57 3.75
N ALA A 82 -3.33 -13.45 4.43
CA ALA A 82 -3.29 -14.89 4.17
C ALA A 82 -3.72 -15.22 2.72
N LEU A 83 -4.76 -14.56 2.20
CA LEU A 83 -5.19 -14.72 0.82
C LEU A 83 -4.09 -14.28 -0.17
N LEU A 84 -3.47 -13.12 0.04
CA LEU A 84 -2.39 -12.62 -0.81
C LEU A 84 -1.18 -13.54 -0.79
N LEU A 85 -0.80 -14.05 0.39
CA LEU A 85 0.30 -15.01 0.53
C LEU A 85 0.05 -16.31 -0.23
N ALA A 86 -1.18 -16.81 -0.19
CA ALA A 86 -1.54 -18.06 -0.85
C ALA A 86 -1.68 -17.92 -2.38
N THR A 87 -2.03 -16.72 -2.86
CA THR A 87 -2.40 -16.54 -4.28
C THR A 87 -1.24 -16.04 -5.14
N LEU A 88 -0.34 -15.21 -4.58
CA LEU A 88 0.74 -14.60 -5.36
C LEU A 88 2.02 -15.44 -5.32
N PRO A 89 2.72 -15.59 -6.46
CA PRO A 89 4.01 -16.28 -6.53
C PRO A 89 5.13 -15.37 -5.99
N TRP A 90 5.29 -15.33 -4.68
CA TRP A 90 6.30 -14.51 -4.03
C TRP A 90 7.72 -14.99 -4.34
N PRO A 91 8.66 -14.09 -4.68
CA PRO A 91 10.04 -14.47 -4.96
C PRO A 91 10.72 -15.01 -3.69
N ARG A 92 11.70 -15.90 -3.91
CA ARG A 92 12.53 -16.47 -2.85
C ARG A 92 14.00 -16.16 -3.11
N ASP A 93 14.78 -16.06 -2.05
CA ASP A 93 16.24 -15.99 -2.16
C ASP A 93 16.86 -17.41 -2.27
N ASP A 94 18.17 -17.47 -2.48
CA ASP A 94 18.92 -18.73 -2.62
C ASP A 94 18.81 -19.64 -1.38
N ALA A 95 18.49 -19.11 -0.22
CA ALA A 95 18.21 -19.85 1.02
C ALA A 95 16.74 -20.28 1.15
N GLY A 96 15.92 -20.08 0.12
CA GLY A 96 14.49 -20.44 0.11
C GLY A 96 13.59 -19.49 0.90
N ARG A 97 14.11 -18.40 1.49
CA ARG A 97 13.33 -17.43 2.23
C ARG A 97 12.50 -16.57 1.28
N LEU A 98 11.25 -16.28 1.65
CA LEU A 98 10.41 -15.35 0.92
C LEU A 98 11.03 -13.95 0.91
N ILE A 99 11.09 -13.31 -0.25
CA ILE A 99 11.50 -11.91 -0.37
C ILE A 99 10.22 -11.08 -0.46
N LEU A 100 9.97 -10.27 0.57
CA LEU A 100 8.82 -9.38 0.63
C LEU A 100 9.25 -7.92 0.62
N TRP A 101 8.50 -7.12 -0.12
CA TRP A 101 8.66 -5.68 -0.19
C TRP A 101 7.42 -5.02 0.41
N THR A 102 7.62 -4.09 1.31
CA THR A 102 6.55 -3.27 1.90
C THR A 102 6.85 -1.80 1.66
N ALA A 103 5.81 -0.99 1.60
CA ALA A 103 5.96 0.46 1.56
C ALA A 103 5.20 1.09 2.72
N ILE A 104 5.82 2.07 3.37
CA ILE A 104 5.23 2.88 4.42
C ILE A 104 5.26 4.34 4.00
N ASP A 105 4.10 4.98 4.16
CA ASP A 105 3.94 6.41 3.95
C ASP A 105 2.71 6.91 4.70
N ASP A 106 2.50 8.24 4.73
CA ASP A 106 1.28 8.81 5.26
C ASP A 106 0.53 9.64 4.22
N SER A 107 -0.78 9.69 4.37
CA SER A 107 -1.63 10.43 3.47
C SER A 107 -2.76 11.13 4.20
N VAL A 108 -3.03 12.39 3.81
CA VAL A 108 -4.13 13.17 4.36
C VAL A 108 -5.36 12.98 3.48
N ILE A 109 -6.51 12.79 4.15
CA ILE A 109 -7.83 12.68 3.54
C ILE A 109 -8.68 13.84 3.99
N ALA A 110 -9.06 14.71 3.05
CA ALA A 110 -9.89 15.87 3.32
C ALA A 110 -11.28 15.48 3.86
N LYS A 111 -11.76 16.25 4.82
CA LYS A 111 -13.09 16.15 5.42
C LYS A 111 -13.70 17.52 5.65
N THR A 112 -15.01 17.61 5.53
CA THR A 112 -15.77 18.86 5.79
C THR A 112 -16.61 18.79 7.07
N GLY A 113 -16.89 17.58 7.57
CA GLY A 113 -17.70 17.38 8.79
C GLY A 113 -16.91 17.72 10.05
N LYS A 114 -17.54 18.44 10.99
CA LYS A 114 -16.90 18.84 12.26
C LYS A 114 -17.08 17.84 13.41
N ARG A 115 -17.99 16.88 13.29
CA ARG A 115 -18.37 15.92 14.36
C ARG A 115 -17.80 14.51 14.14
N ILE A 116 -16.66 14.40 13.47
CA ILE A 116 -15.99 13.12 13.17
C ILE A 116 -14.77 13.01 14.08
N SER A 117 -14.58 11.89 14.73
CA SER A 117 -13.47 11.67 15.65
C SER A 117 -12.11 11.77 14.95
N GLY A 118 -11.14 12.44 15.56
CA GLY A 118 -9.75 12.50 15.10
C GLY A 118 -9.47 13.48 13.95
N LEU A 119 -10.41 14.38 13.62
CA LEU A 119 -10.17 15.41 12.60
C LEU A 119 -9.23 16.50 13.09
N ALA A 120 -8.32 16.91 12.20
CA ALA A 120 -7.40 17.97 12.46
C ALA A 120 -6.92 18.67 11.17
N TYR A 121 -6.25 19.81 11.31
CA TYR A 121 -5.48 20.40 10.22
C TYR A 121 -4.11 19.72 10.15
N HIS A 122 -3.77 19.20 8.98
CA HIS A 122 -2.49 18.57 8.69
C HIS A 122 -1.79 19.29 7.56
N PHE A 123 -0.47 19.43 7.67
CA PHE A 123 0.34 20.02 6.61
C PHE A 123 0.29 19.12 5.36
N HIS A 124 0.07 19.75 4.20
CA HIS A 124 -0.03 19.08 2.92
C HIS A 124 1.14 19.48 2.01
N HIS A 125 2.09 18.58 1.84
CA HIS A 125 3.34 18.84 1.11
C HIS A 125 3.17 19.14 -0.38
N ASN A 126 2.03 18.79 -0.98
CA ASN A 126 1.74 18.96 -2.41
C ASN A 126 1.05 20.28 -2.76
N ALA A 127 0.92 21.20 -1.81
CA ALA A 127 0.57 22.58 -2.12
C ALA A 127 1.76 23.21 -2.88
N GLY A 128 1.70 23.21 -4.21
CA GLY A 128 2.77 23.77 -5.05
C GLY A 128 3.02 25.26 -4.74
N PRO A 129 4.23 25.75 -5.05
CA PRO A 129 4.61 27.16 -4.74
C PRO A 129 3.72 28.21 -5.40
N ASN A 130 2.95 27.84 -6.42
CA ASN A 130 2.01 28.72 -7.13
C ASN A 130 0.55 28.63 -6.63
N GLN A 131 0.24 27.73 -5.70
CA GLN A 131 -1.08 27.72 -5.08
C GLN A 131 -1.09 28.70 -3.90
N ARG A 132 -1.80 29.83 -4.05
CA ARG A 132 -2.20 30.76 -2.97
C ARG A 132 -3.08 30.09 -1.91
N THR A 133 -3.09 28.77 -1.83
CA THR A 133 -3.92 27.98 -0.93
C THR A 133 -3.14 27.67 0.35
N TRP A 134 -3.85 27.80 1.45
CA TRP A 134 -3.43 27.43 2.79
C TRP A 134 -2.75 26.05 2.79
N PRO A 135 -1.52 25.91 3.29
CA PRO A 135 -0.75 24.65 3.20
C PRO A 135 -1.28 23.54 4.11
N PHE A 136 -2.40 23.73 4.76
CA PHE A 136 -3.00 22.79 5.67
C PHE A 136 -4.33 22.27 5.13
N LEU A 137 -4.54 20.97 5.23
CA LEU A 137 -5.77 20.28 4.85
C LEU A 137 -6.48 19.81 6.11
N PHE A 138 -7.78 20.19 6.26
CA PHE A 138 -8.60 19.69 7.33
C PHE A 138 -9.08 18.27 7.01
N GLY A 139 -8.77 17.31 7.88
CA GLY A 139 -9.11 15.92 7.61
C GLY A 139 -8.44 14.92 8.54
N HIS A 140 -8.27 13.69 8.04
CA HIS A 140 -7.57 12.62 8.72
C HIS A 140 -6.21 12.38 8.07
N CYS A 141 -5.17 12.21 8.87
CA CYS A 141 -3.86 11.75 8.43
C CYS A 141 -3.70 10.27 8.79
N TRP A 142 -3.48 9.43 7.79
CA TRP A 142 -3.31 7.99 7.95
C TRP A 142 -1.87 7.58 7.66
N VAL A 143 -1.23 6.93 8.59
CA VAL A 143 0.00 6.16 8.34
C VAL A 143 -0.42 4.81 7.80
N THR A 144 0.13 4.40 6.66
CA THR A 144 -0.32 3.20 5.95
C THR A 144 0.87 2.31 5.63
N LEU A 145 0.68 1.01 5.80
CA LEU A 145 1.55 -0.06 5.36
C LEU A 145 0.89 -0.79 4.19
N GLY A 146 1.58 -0.87 3.07
CA GLY A 146 1.19 -1.69 1.92
C GLY A 146 2.25 -2.73 1.61
N VAL A 147 1.84 -3.90 1.12
CA VAL A 147 2.76 -4.90 0.55
C VAL A 147 2.90 -4.63 -0.94
N VAL A 148 4.13 -4.63 -1.42
CA VAL A 148 4.46 -4.33 -2.81
C VAL A 148 4.86 -5.60 -3.52
N TRP A 149 4.19 -5.90 -4.61
CA TRP A 149 4.48 -7.04 -5.45
C TRP A 149 4.98 -6.57 -6.82
N PRO A 150 6.24 -6.88 -7.17
CA PRO A 150 6.82 -6.50 -8.45
C PRO A 150 6.29 -7.41 -9.57
N THR A 151 5.81 -6.81 -10.65
CA THR A 151 5.55 -7.49 -11.91
C THR A 151 6.65 -7.18 -12.93
N VAL A 152 6.52 -7.69 -14.15
CA VAL A 152 7.49 -7.44 -15.22
C VAL A 152 7.53 -5.95 -15.58
N THR A 153 6.38 -5.27 -15.62
CA THR A 153 6.27 -3.89 -16.14
C THR A 153 6.02 -2.84 -15.07
N ARG A 154 5.62 -3.23 -13.85
CA ARG A 154 5.28 -2.29 -12.76
C ARG A 154 5.37 -2.94 -11.39
N ALA A 155 5.19 -2.15 -10.36
CA ALA A 155 4.94 -2.65 -9.01
C ALA A 155 3.48 -2.41 -8.64
N LEU A 156 2.82 -3.41 -8.06
CA LEU A 156 1.47 -3.33 -7.51
C LEU A 156 1.56 -3.23 -5.99
N CYS A 157 0.73 -2.40 -5.38
CA CYS A 157 0.68 -2.25 -3.93
C CYS A 157 -0.68 -2.71 -3.40
N PHE A 158 -0.64 -3.59 -2.42
CA PHE A 158 -1.79 -4.07 -1.66
C PHE A 158 -1.82 -3.37 -0.30
N PRO A 159 -2.70 -2.38 -0.08
CA PRO A 159 -2.86 -1.76 1.23
C PRO A 159 -3.25 -2.81 2.27
N LEU A 160 -2.46 -2.90 3.35
CA LEU A 160 -2.60 -3.98 4.32
C LEU A 160 -2.98 -3.50 5.72
N ARG A 161 -2.40 -2.39 6.19
CA ARG A 161 -2.67 -1.81 7.51
C ARG A 161 -2.69 -0.29 7.44
N ALA A 162 -3.46 0.34 8.30
CA ALA A 162 -3.42 1.78 8.50
C ALA A 162 -3.66 2.15 9.96
N ALA A 163 -3.03 3.22 10.41
CA ALA A 163 -3.25 3.82 11.71
C ALA A 163 -3.58 5.30 11.56
N LEU A 164 -4.62 5.74 12.27
CA LEU A 164 -5.00 7.15 12.30
C LEU A 164 -4.03 7.93 13.18
N TYR A 165 -3.37 8.93 12.60
CA TYR A 165 -2.52 9.85 13.35
C TYR A 165 -3.40 10.92 14.03
N ILE A 166 -3.31 11.00 15.36
CA ILE A 166 -3.96 12.03 16.18
C ILE A 166 -2.87 12.98 16.68
N ARG A 167 -3.09 14.29 16.61
CA ARG A 167 -2.10 15.27 17.09
C ARG A 167 -1.96 15.19 18.61
N ALA A 168 -0.78 15.52 19.12
CA ALA A 168 -0.48 15.45 20.55
C ALA A 168 -1.50 16.24 21.42
N LYS A 169 -1.92 17.42 20.96
CA LYS A 169 -2.90 18.24 21.68
C LYS A 169 -4.34 17.71 21.68
N ASP A 170 -4.63 16.71 20.82
CA ASP A 170 -5.95 16.08 20.67
C ASP A 170 -5.97 14.69 21.31
N CYS A 171 -4.87 14.25 21.96
CA CYS A 171 -4.74 13.00 22.69
C CYS A 171 -4.85 13.24 24.20
N ALA A 172 -5.29 12.22 24.94
CA ALA A 172 -5.14 12.19 26.40
C ALA A 172 -3.64 12.10 26.77
N ALA A 173 -3.32 12.50 28.00
CA ALA A 173 -1.95 12.46 28.49
C ALA A 173 -1.36 11.04 28.38
N GLY A 174 -0.18 10.91 27.77
CA GLY A 174 0.50 9.62 27.57
C GLY A 174 0.01 8.78 26.37
N GLU A 175 -1.06 9.16 25.68
CA GLU A 175 -1.61 8.39 24.54
C GLU A 175 -1.05 8.80 23.18
N PHE A 176 -0.33 9.91 23.10
CA PHE A 176 0.20 10.40 21.85
C PHE A 176 1.20 9.43 21.22
N ARG A 177 0.96 9.11 19.95
CA ARG A 177 1.90 8.34 19.12
C ARG A 177 2.22 9.12 17.85
N GLY A 178 3.48 9.45 17.66
CA GLY A 178 3.99 10.05 16.42
C GLY A 178 3.91 9.09 15.23
N LYS A 179 4.13 9.60 14.02
CA LYS A 179 4.07 8.77 12.79
C LYS A 179 5.09 7.63 12.79
N ILE A 180 6.26 7.81 13.38
CA ILE A 180 7.29 6.76 13.45
C ILE A 180 6.87 5.58 14.34
N PRO A 181 6.45 5.77 15.61
CA PRO A 181 5.87 4.70 16.42
C PRO A 181 4.66 4.03 15.76
N LEU A 182 3.77 4.79 15.10
CA LEU A 182 2.65 4.22 14.36
C LEU A 182 3.12 3.30 13.23
N ALA A 183 4.09 3.75 12.42
CA ALA A 183 4.65 2.94 11.33
C ALA A 183 5.28 1.63 11.83
N LEU A 184 6.05 1.69 12.92
CA LEU A 184 6.63 0.51 13.55
C LEU A 184 5.57 -0.44 14.13
N SER A 185 4.51 0.11 14.74
CA SER A 185 3.40 -0.70 15.22
C SER A 185 2.65 -1.41 14.10
N LEU A 186 2.51 -0.77 12.93
CA LEU A 186 1.90 -1.42 11.76
C LEU A 186 2.76 -2.58 11.24
N LEU A 187 4.09 -2.42 11.20
CA LEU A 187 5.01 -3.51 10.82
C LEU A 187 4.94 -4.68 11.80
N ALA A 188 4.91 -4.40 13.10
CA ALA A 188 4.83 -5.41 14.15
C ALA A 188 3.48 -6.14 14.18
N ALA A 189 2.39 -5.47 13.76
CA ALA A 189 1.04 -6.03 13.76
C ALA A 189 0.79 -7.07 12.66
N VAL A 190 1.67 -7.17 11.66
CA VAL A 190 1.51 -8.15 10.58
C VAL A 190 2.22 -9.45 10.96
N ARG A 191 1.52 -10.56 10.80
CA ARG A 191 2.10 -11.91 10.97
C ARG A 191 2.89 -12.30 9.72
N TRP A 192 4.17 -11.88 9.69
CA TRP A 192 5.07 -12.23 8.62
C TRP A 192 5.42 -13.72 8.65
N PRO A 193 5.66 -14.37 7.51
CA PRO A 193 6.19 -15.74 7.47
C PRO A 193 7.52 -15.85 8.24
N THR A 194 7.77 -16.98 8.88
CA THR A 194 8.99 -17.20 9.68
C THR A 194 10.28 -17.11 8.86
N GLN A 195 10.24 -17.61 7.62
CA GLN A 195 11.36 -17.58 6.69
C GLN A 195 11.13 -16.44 5.67
N VAL A 196 11.32 -15.19 6.11
CA VAL A 196 11.14 -14.01 5.27
C VAL A 196 12.35 -13.09 5.31
N ARG A 197 12.68 -12.51 4.17
CA ARG A 197 13.57 -11.37 4.02
C ARG A 197 12.71 -10.16 3.66
N LEU A 198 12.39 -9.35 4.67
CA LEU A 198 11.46 -8.23 4.50
C LEU A 198 12.22 -6.91 4.34
N TYR A 199 11.86 -6.20 3.28
CA TYR A 199 12.36 -4.85 2.99
C TYR A 199 11.24 -3.83 3.13
N VAL A 200 11.51 -2.77 3.87
CA VAL A 200 10.60 -1.65 4.08
C VAL A 200 11.07 -0.46 3.24
N LEU A 201 10.27 -0.10 2.25
CA LEU A 201 10.47 1.07 1.40
C LEU A 201 9.80 2.26 2.08
N ALA A 202 10.57 3.25 2.47
CA ALA A 202 10.06 4.42 3.17
C ALA A 202 10.60 5.72 2.56
N ASP A 203 9.80 6.77 2.65
CA ASP A 203 10.20 8.09 2.22
C ASP A 203 11.26 8.70 3.18
N GLY A 204 11.87 9.82 2.78
CA GLY A 204 12.89 10.53 3.58
C GLY A 204 12.37 11.05 4.94
N ALA A 205 11.06 11.21 5.13
CA ALA A 205 10.49 11.57 6.42
C ALA A 205 10.67 10.46 7.46
N TYR A 206 10.66 9.21 7.02
CA TYR A 206 10.92 8.02 7.83
C TYR A 206 12.42 7.72 7.99
N ALA A 207 13.32 8.44 7.33
CA ALA A 207 14.76 8.32 7.51
C ALA A 207 15.20 8.89 8.88
N THR A 208 14.77 8.24 9.95
CA THR A 208 15.08 8.60 11.34
C THR A 208 15.79 7.45 12.05
N ARG A 209 16.56 7.78 13.11
CA ARG A 209 17.26 6.77 13.92
C ARG A 209 16.28 5.76 14.50
N ASP A 210 15.18 6.24 15.05
CA ASP A 210 14.19 5.41 15.74
C ASP A 210 13.50 4.46 14.77
N PHE A 211 13.19 4.91 13.55
CA PHE A 211 12.58 4.05 12.53
C PHE A 211 13.53 2.96 12.04
N LEU A 212 14.77 3.33 11.69
CA LEU A 212 15.76 2.35 11.21
C LEU A 212 16.11 1.33 12.30
N ARG A 213 16.24 1.79 13.54
CA ARG A 213 16.49 0.93 14.69
C ARG A 213 15.32 -0.01 14.96
N GLY A 214 14.10 0.52 15.05
CA GLY A 214 12.91 -0.26 15.31
C GLY A 214 12.62 -1.29 14.21
N ALA A 215 12.79 -0.93 12.93
CA ALA A 215 12.66 -1.89 11.83
C ALA A 215 13.69 -3.03 11.92
N ARG A 216 14.94 -2.72 12.29
CA ARG A 216 15.99 -3.73 12.51
C ARG A 216 15.68 -4.62 13.70
N GLU A 217 15.16 -4.08 14.81
CA GLU A 217 14.76 -4.85 15.99
C GLU A 217 13.62 -5.83 15.65
N LEU A 218 12.79 -5.50 14.65
CA LEU A 218 11.79 -6.39 14.06
C LEU A 218 12.38 -7.38 13.02
N GLY A 219 13.70 -7.34 12.75
CA GLY A 219 14.36 -8.22 11.78
C GLY A 219 14.20 -7.75 10.32
N HIS A 220 13.86 -6.50 10.06
CA HIS A 220 13.57 -5.98 8.71
C HIS A 220 14.66 -5.07 8.19
N HIS A 221 14.88 -5.10 6.87
CA HIS A 221 15.73 -4.16 6.17
C HIS A 221 14.93 -2.91 5.73
N VAL A 222 15.61 -1.77 5.65
CA VAL A 222 14.99 -0.50 5.23
C VAL A 222 15.72 0.04 4.00
N LEU A 223 14.95 0.44 2.99
CA LEU A 223 15.39 1.28 1.89
C LEU A 223 14.70 2.63 2.00
N THR A 224 15.48 3.71 2.07
CA THR A 224 14.93 5.06 2.22
C THR A 224 15.78 6.09 1.47
N ARG A 225 15.28 7.33 1.40
CA ARG A 225 15.98 8.46 0.80
C ARG A 225 16.54 9.36 1.88
N LEU A 226 17.79 9.77 1.72
CA LEU A 226 18.44 10.78 2.53
C LEU A 226 18.34 12.16 1.88
N LYS A 227 18.55 13.20 2.67
CA LYS A 227 18.81 14.55 2.14
C LYS A 227 20.12 14.54 1.35
N CYS A 228 20.23 15.33 0.29
CA CYS A 228 21.43 15.41 -0.53
C CYS A 228 22.66 15.92 0.24
N ASN A 229 22.45 16.65 1.33
CA ASN A 229 23.47 17.16 2.24
C ASN A 229 23.56 16.35 3.55
N ALA A 230 23.12 15.09 3.54
CA ALA A 230 23.20 14.23 4.72
C ALA A 230 24.64 14.10 5.24
N ASP A 231 24.80 14.15 6.57
CA ASP A 231 26.09 13.97 7.23
C ASP A 231 26.43 12.47 7.28
N VAL A 232 27.31 12.05 6.37
CA VAL A 232 27.72 10.65 6.19
C VAL A 232 29.23 10.54 6.45
N CYS A 233 29.62 9.55 7.22
CA CYS A 233 31.02 9.29 7.58
C CYS A 233 31.46 7.90 7.08
N ARG A 234 32.75 7.75 6.76
CA ARG A 234 33.33 6.42 6.60
C ARG A 234 33.16 5.61 7.89
N PRO A 235 33.19 4.28 7.84
CA PRO A 235 33.33 3.47 9.05
C PRO A 235 34.62 3.88 9.80
N PRO A 236 34.63 3.81 11.13
CA PRO A 236 35.85 4.07 11.88
C PRO A 236 36.91 3.02 11.51
N ARG A 237 38.19 3.44 11.49
CA ARG A 237 39.29 2.49 11.32
C ARG A 237 39.31 1.52 12.52
N PRO A 238 39.67 0.25 12.30
CA PRO A 238 39.88 -0.68 13.37
C PRO A 238 40.83 -0.08 14.43
N ARG A 239 40.51 -0.26 15.67
CA ARG A 239 41.30 0.29 16.77
C ARG A 239 42.50 -0.63 17.05
N PRO A 240 43.73 -0.09 17.15
CA PRO A 240 44.86 -0.86 17.63
C PRO A 240 44.64 -1.37 19.07
N PRO A 241 45.04 -2.61 19.40
CA PRO A 241 44.78 -3.20 20.71
C PRO A 241 45.25 -2.37 21.91
N ALA A 242 46.36 -1.64 21.77
CA ALA A 242 46.97 -0.82 22.83
C ALA A 242 46.35 0.57 23.02
N GLN A 243 45.39 0.98 22.19
CA GLN A 243 44.83 2.34 22.26
C GLN A 243 43.83 2.48 23.41
N ARG A 244 44.06 3.38 24.39
CA ARG A 244 43.13 3.70 25.48
C ARG A 244 42.02 4.68 25.02
N GLY A 245 40.93 4.74 25.79
CA GLY A 245 39.82 5.69 25.59
C GLY A 245 38.60 5.06 24.84
N ARG A 246 37.52 5.84 24.64
CA ARG A 246 36.31 5.38 23.96
C ARG A 246 36.58 5.14 22.46
N PRO A 247 36.18 4.00 21.88
CA PRO A 247 36.29 3.77 20.44
C PRO A 247 35.55 4.84 19.62
N ARG A 248 36.16 5.25 18.51
CA ARG A 248 35.48 6.15 17.56
C ARG A 248 34.30 5.46 16.92
N VAL A 249 33.15 6.12 16.91
CA VAL A 249 31.93 5.63 16.26
C VAL A 249 31.92 5.98 14.76
N TYR A 250 32.60 7.07 14.39
CA TYR A 250 32.61 7.61 13.01
C TYR A 250 34.06 7.82 12.53
N GLY A 251 34.26 7.49 11.27
CA GLY A 251 35.51 7.84 10.54
C GLY A 251 35.41 9.24 9.92
N LYS A 252 36.17 9.45 8.85
CA LYS A 252 36.23 10.72 8.11
C LYS A 252 34.87 11.02 7.47
N LYS A 253 34.41 12.28 7.57
CA LYS A 253 33.20 12.79 6.88
C LYS A 253 33.40 12.70 5.36
N VAL A 254 32.34 12.31 4.66
CA VAL A 254 32.29 12.19 3.20
C VAL A 254 31.50 13.35 2.62
N ASN A 255 32.09 14.10 1.71
CA ASN A 255 31.37 15.01 0.85
C ASN A 255 30.71 14.20 -0.26
N LEU A 256 29.39 14.00 -0.16
CA LEU A 256 28.65 13.14 -1.09
C LEU A 256 28.71 13.64 -2.54
N ALA A 257 28.75 14.98 -2.74
CA ALA A 257 28.84 15.57 -4.07
C ALA A 257 30.18 15.25 -4.72
N ALA A 258 31.29 15.60 -4.04
CA ALA A 258 32.65 15.33 -4.53
C ALA A 258 32.89 13.82 -4.68
N TYR A 259 32.37 12.99 -3.75
CA TYR A 259 32.47 11.54 -3.86
C TYR A 259 31.79 11.02 -5.13
N HIS A 260 30.57 11.51 -5.42
CA HIS A 260 29.85 11.11 -6.62
C HIS A 260 30.63 11.47 -7.89
N GLU A 261 31.15 12.68 -7.99
CA GLU A 261 31.91 13.12 -9.15
C GLU A 261 33.17 12.23 -9.41
N ALA A 262 33.87 11.85 -8.33
CA ALA A 262 35.08 11.03 -8.42
C ALA A 262 34.81 9.54 -8.68
N HIS A 263 33.63 9.02 -8.40
CA HIS A 263 33.31 7.58 -8.41
C HIS A 263 32.08 7.24 -9.25
N ARG A 264 31.74 8.06 -10.24
CA ARG A 264 30.61 7.82 -11.14
C ARG A 264 30.76 6.50 -11.90
N ARG A 265 29.67 5.77 -11.97
CA ARG A 265 29.47 4.56 -12.77
C ARG A 265 28.18 4.68 -13.54
N GLN A 266 28.06 3.91 -14.61
CA GLN A 266 26.83 3.80 -15.37
C GLN A 266 26.37 2.35 -15.42
N ALA A 267 25.09 2.12 -15.30
CA ALA A 267 24.49 0.80 -15.50
C ALA A 267 23.04 0.96 -15.98
N PRO A 268 22.53 -0.02 -16.72
CA PRO A 268 21.10 -0.11 -17.01
C PRO A 268 20.33 -0.38 -15.71
N VAL A 269 19.26 0.38 -15.50
CA VAL A 269 18.29 0.19 -14.42
C VAL A 269 16.91 0.11 -15.01
N ARG A 270 16.06 -0.75 -14.46
CA ARG A 270 14.69 -0.91 -14.89
C ARG A 270 13.74 -0.34 -13.83
N ILE A 271 12.95 0.67 -14.23
CA ILE A 271 11.91 1.28 -13.39
C ILE A 271 10.57 1.09 -14.09
N GLY A 272 9.76 0.18 -13.59
CA GLY A 272 8.55 -0.26 -14.28
C GLY A 272 8.88 -0.92 -15.62
N ALA A 273 8.17 -0.53 -16.69
CA ALA A 273 8.39 -1.04 -18.04
C ALA A 273 9.59 -0.39 -18.76
N GLN A 274 10.21 0.65 -18.19
CA GLN A 274 11.23 1.44 -18.86
C GLN A 274 12.62 1.09 -18.34
N SER A 275 13.59 1.03 -19.27
CA SER A 275 15.00 0.88 -18.95
C SER A 275 15.74 2.21 -19.19
N TYR A 276 16.60 2.59 -18.26
CA TYR A 276 17.39 3.81 -18.30
C TYR A 276 18.85 3.49 -18.02
N ILE A 277 19.77 4.28 -18.55
CA ILE A 277 21.14 4.27 -18.09
C ILE A 277 21.23 5.22 -16.89
N ALA A 278 21.38 4.66 -15.71
CA ALA A 278 21.56 5.43 -14.49
C ALA A 278 23.03 5.77 -14.27
N THR A 279 23.33 7.04 -13.98
CA THR A 279 24.64 7.46 -13.48
C THR A 279 24.59 7.47 -11.95
N TYR A 280 25.40 6.66 -11.30
CA TYR A 280 25.41 6.49 -9.86
C TYR A 280 26.80 6.31 -9.28
N SER A 281 26.92 6.46 -7.97
CA SER A 281 28.05 6.01 -7.16
C SER A 281 27.54 5.32 -5.90
N THR A 282 28.35 4.43 -5.33
CA THR A 282 27.99 3.68 -4.13
C THR A 282 29.12 3.64 -3.12
N LEU A 283 28.79 3.67 -1.85
CA LEU A 283 29.72 3.50 -0.75
C LEU A 283 29.02 2.90 0.48
N ASP A 284 29.75 2.09 1.23
CA ASP A 284 29.32 1.65 2.54
C ASP A 284 29.82 2.67 3.57
N ALA A 285 28.88 3.27 4.32
CA ALA A 285 29.15 4.40 5.19
C ALA A 285 28.18 4.45 6.38
N VAL A 286 28.51 5.26 7.36
CA VAL A 286 27.70 5.46 8.57
C VAL A 286 27.10 6.86 8.53
N PRO A 287 25.81 7.02 8.21
CA PRO A 287 25.13 8.30 8.39
C PRO A 287 25.13 8.67 9.87
N ARG A 288 25.65 9.84 10.22
CA ARG A 288 25.84 10.24 11.62
C ARG A 288 24.54 10.26 12.40
N ARG A 289 23.44 10.62 11.74
CA ARG A 289 22.10 10.65 12.34
C ARG A 289 21.63 9.27 12.81
N PHE A 290 22.09 8.18 12.17
CA PHE A 290 21.59 6.82 12.42
C PHE A 290 22.58 5.96 13.19
N GLY A 291 23.91 6.22 13.01
CA GLY A 291 24.97 5.49 13.70
C GLY A 291 25.12 4.03 13.26
N GLN A 292 24.58 3.65 12.10
CA GLN A 292 24.58 2.28 11.57
C GLN A 292 25.24 2.26 10.20
N LEU A 293 26.13 1.26 9.97
CA LEU A 293 26.70 1.00 8.64
C LEU A 293 25.58 0.68 7.65
N SER A 294 25.57 1.37 6.55
CA SER A 294 24.55 1.28 5.52
C SER A 294 25.16 1.48 4.14
N ARG A 295 24.55 0.88 3.12
CA ARG A 295 24.91 1.16 1.74
C ARG A 295 24.24 2.42 1.27
N ILE A 296 25.04 3.38 0.83
CA ILE A 296 24.57 4.65 0.28
C ILE A 296 24.76 4.62 -1.22
N VAL A 297 23.70 4.95 -1.95
CA VAL A 297 23.74 5.08 -3.41
C VAL A 297 23.34 6.50 -3.77
N ILE A 298 24.24 7.19 -4.45
CA ILE A 298 23.98 8.52 -5.00
C ILE A 298 23.67 8.32 -6.48
N VAL A 299 22.48 8.71 -6.92
CA VAL A 299 22.01 8.53 -8.30
C VAL A 299 21.54 9.86 -8.86
N LEU A 300 21.85 10.11 -10.14
CA LEU A 300 21.30 11.21 -10.92
C LEU A 300 19.97 10.74 -11.54
N LEU A 301 18.90 11.41 -11.16
CA LEU A 301 17.58 11.23 -11.76
C LEU A 301 17.44 12.10 -13.01
N PRO A 302 16.42 11.85 -13.88
CA PRO A 302 16.06 12.76 -14.96
C PRO A 302 15.96 14.21 -14.46
N ARG A 303 16.30 15.19 -15.31
CA ARG A 303 16.41 16.62 -14.98
C ARG A 303 17.55 16.97 -14.00
N HIS A 304 18.62 16.16 -13.99
CA HIS A 304 19.83 16.38 -13.17
C HIS A 304 19.58 16.48 -11.66
N GLN A 305 18.45 16.01 -11.18
CA GLN A 305 18.19 15.93 -9.75
C GLN A 305 18.96 14.77 -9.13
N ARG A 306 19.69 15.07 -8.04
CA ARG A 306 20.43 14.07 -7.29
C ARG A 306 19.53 13.46 -6.21
N ALA A 307 19.49 12.13 -6.14
CA ALA A 307 18.91 11.40 -5.03
C ALA A 307 20.00 10.63 -4.27
N VAL A 308 19.89 10.59 -2.96
CA VAL A 308 20.75 9.80 -2.08
C VAL A 308 19.89 8.73 -1.44
N LEU A 309 20.11 7.48 -1.79
CA LEU A 309 19.39 6.33 -1.28
C LEU A 309 20.22 5.63 -0.21
N LEU A 310 19.56 5.05 0.77
CA LEU A 310 20.14 4.26 1.83
C LEU A 310 19.51 2.88 1.85
N SER A 311 20.34 1.85 1.98
CA SER A 311 19.93 0.48 2.31
C SER A 311 20.62 0.03 3.58
N THR A 312 19.86 -0.55 4.52
CA THR A 312 20.43 -1.23 5.69
C THR A 312 20.95 -2.63 5.36
N ASP A 313 20.60 -3.16 4.20
CA ASP A 313 21.15 -4.40 3.66
C ASP A 313 22.34 -4.11 2.76
N LEU A 314 23.52 -4.55 3.18
CA LEU A 314 24.76 -4.37 2.44
C LEU A 314 24.95 -5.39 1.31
N SER A 315 24.10 -6.42 1.23
CA SER A 315 24.18 -7.42 0.16
C SER A 315 23.54 -6.94 -1.15
N LEU A 316 22.63 -5.94 -1.10
CA LEU A 316 22.00 -5.40 -2.30
C LEU A 316 23.00 -4.61 -3.15
N SER A 317 23.00 -4.84 -4.45
CA SER A 317 23.73 -4.00 -5.41
C SER A 317 23.14 -2.59 -5.50
N ALA A 318 23.94 -1.62 -5.97
CA ALA A 318 23.46 -0.25 -6.19
C ALA A 318 22.28 -0.20 -7.18
N VAL A 319 22.31 -1.00 -8.25
CA VAL A 319 21.24 -1.12 -9.24
C VAL A 319 19.98 -1.64 -8.56
N ALA A 320 20.08 -2.73 -7.80
CA ALA A 320 18.94 -3.28 -7.07
C ALA A 320 18.34 -2.27 -6.08
N ILE A 321 19.15 -1.47 -5.39
CA ILE A 321 18.67 -0.42 -4.49
C ILE A 321 17.87 0.64 -5.26
N ILE A 322 18.36 1.09 -6.42
CA ILE A 322 17.66 2.09 -7.25
C ILE A 322 16.32 1.54 -7.73
N GLU A 323 16.32 0.35 -8.32
CA GLU A 323 15.11 -0.29 -8.86
C GLU A 323 14.08 -0.58 -7.77
N ARG A 324 14.53 -1.14 -6.64
CA ARG A 324 13.62 -1.51 -5.53
C ARG A 324 13.07 -0.28 -4.80
N TYR A 325 13.88 0.76 -4.60
CA TYR A 325 13.38 2.00 -4.02
C TYR A 325 12.30 2.66 -4.89
N ALA A 326 12.42 2.58 -6.22
CA ALA A 326 11.42 3.11 -7.13
C ALA A 326 10.03 2.43 -6.96
N MET A 327 10.00 1.17 -6.52
CA MET A 327 8.73 0.46 -6.24
C MET A 327 7.91 1.11 -5.12
N ARG A 328 8.51 1.95 -4.25
CA ARG A 328 7.79 2.71 -3.23
C ARG A 328 6.61 3.51 -3.81
N PHE A 329 6.78 4.02 -5.03
CA PHE A 329 5.74 4.80 -5.72
C PHE A 329 4.42 4.03 -5.93
N ALA A 330 4.46 2.70 -5.88
CA ALA A 330 3.25 1.88 -5.96
C ALA A 330 2.26 2.18 -4.82
N LEU A 331 2.73 2.59 -3.63
CA LEU A 331 1.86 2.99 -2.53
C LEU A 331 1.15 4.33 -2.82
N GLU A 332 1.84 5.27 -3.48
CA GLU A 332 1.22 6.55 -3.90
C GLU A 332 0.14 6.31 -4.98
N ILE A 333 0.38 5.36 -5.90
CA ILE A 333 -0.63 4.90 -6.86
C ILE A 333 -1.82 4.29 -6.11
N ALA A 334 -1.57 3.40 -5.14
CA ALA A 334 -2.64 2.81 -4.32
C ALA A 334 -3.45 3.87 -3.56
N TYR A 335 -2.81 4.92 -3.04
CA TYR A 335 -3.52 6.06 -2.42
C TYR A 335 -4.44 6.78 -3.40
N ARG A 336 -3.99 7.01 -4.62
CA ARG A 336 -4.82 7.62 -5.67
C ARG A 336 -6.04 6.76 -5.95
N GLU A 337 -5.84 5.45 -6.16
CA GLU A 337 -6.93 4.51 -6.45
C GLU A 337 -7.90 4.40 -5.27
N LEU A 338 -7.41 4.28 -4.05
CA LEU A 338 -8.21 4.26 -2.82
C LEU A 338 -9.09 5.51 -2.68
N LYS A 339 -8.51 6.70 -2.90
CA LYS A 339 -9.23 7.97 -2.78
C LYS A 339 -10.26 8.14 -3.90
N GLN A 340 -9.89 7.84 -5.13
CA GLN A 340 -10.72 8.10 -6.31
C GLN A 340 -11.75 7.00 -6.57
N ARG A 341 -11.40 5.72 -6.33
CA ARG A 341 -12.19 4.59 -6.80
C ARG A 341 -12.78 3.72 -5.70
N PHE A 342 -12.13 3.59 -4.54
CA PHE A 342 -12.57 2.69 -3.47
C PHE A 342 -13.13 3.41 -2.23
N GLY A 343 -13.30 4.73 -2.30
CA GLY A 343 -14.01 5.51 -1.29
C GLY A 343 -13.31 5.60 0.06
N TRP A 344 -11.98 5.54 0.12
CA TRP A 344 -11.21 5.62 1.36
C TRP A 344 -11.60 6.82 2.24
N GLY A 345 -11.95 7.96 1.63
CA GLY A 345 -12.42 9.16 2.34
C GLY A 345 -13.94 9.32 2.39
N HIS A 346 -14.74 8.39 1.91
CA HIS A 346 -16.18 8.62 1.71
C HIS A 346 -17.06 8.21 2.90
N TYR A 347 -16.47 7.72 4.00
CA TYR A 347 -17.24 7.38 5.20
C TYR A 347 -17.99 8.59 5.78
N GLN A 348 -19.18 8.32 6.30
CA GLN A 348 -20.04 9.28 7.01
C GLN A 348 -20.24 8.88 8.47
N VAL A 349 -19.65 7.76 8.91
CA VAL A 349 -19.60 7.33 10.31
C VAL A 349 -18.71 8.26 11.13
N ARG A 350 -18.96 8.36 12.45
CA ARG A 350 -18.33 9.37 13.31
C ARG A 350 -17.33 8.82 14.31
N SER A 351 -17.58 7.59 14.84
CA SER A 351 -16.66 6.98 15.81
C SER A 351 -15.38 6.49 15.14
N ARG A 352 -14.27 6.52 15.88
CA ARG A 352 -12.96 6.07 15.40
C ARG A 352 -13.02 4.63 14.89
N GLU A 353 -13.60 3.72 15.65
CA GLU A 353 -13.74 2.31 15.28
C GLU A 353 -14.49 2.12 13.96
N ALA A 354 -15.61 2.84 13.78
CA ALA A 354 -16.39 2.75 12.54
C ALA A 354 -15.62 3.29 11.33
N ILE A 355 -14.79 4.31 11.53
CA ILE A 355 -13.94 4.89 10.49
C ILE A 355 -12.85 3.89 10.09
N GLU A 356 -12.15 3.30 11.09
CA GLU A 356 -11.12 2.27 10.87
C GLU A 356 -11.69 1.05 10.14
N ARG A 357 -12.90 0.61 10.49
CA ARG A 357 -13.64 -0.45 9.81
C ARG A 357 -13.94 -0.12 8.35
N HIS A 358 -14.41 1.10 8.06
CA HIS A 358 -14.63 1.52 6.67
C HIS A 358 -13.32 1.53 5.85
N VAL A 359 -12.24 2.03 6.45
CA VAL A 359 -10.90 2.04 5.81
C VAL A 359 -10.46 0.62 5.50
N ALA A 360 -10.62 -0.32 6.44
CA ALA A 360 -10.30 -1.73 6.22
C ALA A 360 -11.12 -2.35 5.06
N LEU A 361 -12.42 -2.05 4.99
CA LEU A 361 -13.26 -2.49 3.86
C LEU A 361 -12.79 -1.90 2.52
N SER A 362 -12.37 -0.63 2.50
CA SER A 362 -11.79 0.01 1.31
C SER A 362 -10.48 -0.67 0.89
N PHE A 363 -9.64 -1.07 1.85
CA PHE A 363 -8.40 -1.81 1.60
C PHE A 363 -8.67 -3.19 1.01
N VAL A 364 -9.64 -3.93 1.56
CA VAL A 364 -10.06 -5.23 1.00
C VAL A 364 -10.52 -5.06 -0.44
N ALA A 365 -11.42 -4.12 -0.72
CA ALA A 365 -11.93 -3.90 -2.08
C ALA A 365 -10.81 -3.52 -3.08
N CYS A 366 -9.90 -2.62 -2.67
CA CYS A 366 -8.75 -2.23 -3.47
C CYS A 366 -7.82 -3.42 -3.71
N SER A 367 -7.45 -4.16 -2.65
CA SER A 367 -6.53 -5.28 -2.74
C SER A 367 -7.08 -6.46 -3.55
N LEU A 368 -8.38 -6.78 -3.44
CA LEU A 368 -8.99 -7.80 -4.29
C LEU A 368 -8.98 -7.40 -5.77
N THR A 369 -9.28 -6.13 -6.08
CA THR A 369 -9.19 -5.65 -7.47
C THR A 369 -7.74 -5.63 -7.97
N THR A 370 -6.79 -5.28 -7.12
CA THR A 370 -5.35 -5.35 -7.43
C THR A 370 -4.89 -6.79 -7.65
N LEU A 371 -5.43 -7.75 -6.89
CA LEU A 371 -5.13 -9.17 -7.04
C LEU A 371 -5.61 -9.71 -8.40
N LEU A 372 -6.80 -9.30 -8.84
CA LEU A 372 -7.30 -9.61 -10.18
C LEU A 372 -6.39 -9.01 -11.27
N LEU A 373 -5.86 -7.81 -11.06
CA LEU A 373 -4.86 -7.22 -11.98
C LEU A 373 -3.56 -8.03 -11.99
N ALA A 374 -3.10 -8.51 -10.84
CA ALA A 374 -1.86 -9.26 -10.70
C ALA A 374 -1.91 -10.62 -11.43
N GLN A 375 -3.10 -11.19 -11.59
CA GLN A 375 -3.35 -12.47 -12.26
C GLN A 375 -3.54 -12.33 -13.79
N ARG A 376 -3.52 -11.11 -14.31
CA ARG A 376 -3.83 -10.82 -15.72
C ARG A 376 -2.68 -10.11 -16.42
N ASP A 377 -2.91 -9.77 -17.70
CA ASP A 377 -1.96 -9.02 -18.50
C ASP A 377 -1.53 -7.73 -17.77
N ASP A 378 -0.23 -7.53 -17.71
CA ASP A 378 0.46 -6.50 -16.94
C ASP A 378 0.19 -5.07 -17.44
N GLN A 379 -0.48 -4.90 -18.57
CA GLN A 379 -0.80 -3.59 -19.14
C GLN A 379 -2.14 -3.02 -18.70
N GLN A 380 -3.02 -3.83 -18.12
CA GLN A 380 -4.36 -3.39 -17.74
C GLN A 380 -4.31 -2.41 -16.55
N THR A 381 -5.06 -1.32 -16.64
CA THR A 381 -5.18 -0.33 -15.55
C THR A 381 -6.27 -0.73 -14.55
N MET A 382 -6.19 -0.18 -13.33
CA MET A 382 -7.24 -0.33 -12.30
C MET A 382 -8.62 0.13 -12.81
N GLY A 383 -8.65 1.19 -13.62
CA GLY A 383 -9.89 1.69 -14.22
C GLY A 383 -10.51 0.72 -15.21
N GLU A 384 -9.71 0.09 -16.05
CA GLU A 384 -10.16 -0.92 -17.02
C GLU A 384 -10.63 -2.18 -16.30
N MET A 385 -9.89 -2.67 -15.31
CA MET A 385 -10.31 -3.81 -14.49
C MET A 385 -11.67 -3.55 -13.84
N ARG A 386 -11.89 -2.37 -13.27
CA ARG A 386 -13.18 -2.05 -12.68
C ARG A 386 -14.32 -1.98 -13.71
N ARG A 387 -14.08 -1.41 -14.89
CA ARG A 387 -15.08 -1.42 -15.98
C ARG A 387 -15.41 -2.84 -16.41
N ALA A 388 -14.42 -3.70 -16.50
CA ALA A 388 -14.62 -5.11 -16.82
C ALA A 388 -15.45 -5.85 -15.74
N LEU A 389 -15.16 -5.59 -14.47
CA LEU A 389 -15.97 -6.13 -13.35
C LEU A 389 -17.42 -5.61 -13.38
N GLN A 390 -17.63 -4.33 -13.71
CA GLN A 390 -18.96 -3.76 -13.88
C GLN A 390 -19.73 -4.42 -15.03
N ALA A 391 -19.07 -4.59 -16.18
CA ALA A 391 -19.67 -5.28 -17.34
C ALA A 391 -20.00 -6.74 -17.01
N ALA A 392 -19.08 -7.46 -16.37
CA ALA A 392 -19.31 -8.83 -15.94
C ALA A 392 -20.47 -8.96 -14.96
N ALA A 393 -20.56 -8.08 -13.96
CA ALA A 393 -21.66 -8.07 -13.01
C ALA A 393 -23.02 -7.76 -13.67
N LEU A 394 -23.04 -6.84 -14.64
CA LEU A 394 -24.24 -6.52 -15.42
C LEU A 394 -24.70 -7.73 -16.24
N LEU A 395 -23.78 -8.39 -16.94
CA LEU A 395 -24.07 -9.59 -17.71
C LEU A 395 -24.57 -10.73 -16.83
N ALA A 396 -23.93 -10.98 -15.68
CA ALA A 396 -24.39 -11.98 -14.71
C ALA A 396 -25.82 -11.69 -14.23
N TRP A 397 -26.14 -10.43 -13.98
CA TRP A 397 -27.49 -10.02 -13.63
C TRP A 397 -28.49 -10.26 -14.77
N VAL A 398 -28.17 -9.85 -15.99
CA VAL A 398 -29.03 -10.09 -17.19
C VAL A 398 -29.27 -11.58 -17.38
N PHE A 399 -28.22 -12.42 -17.25
CA PHE A 399 -28.37 -13.86 -17.38
C PHE A 399 -29.19 -14.51 -16.28
N SER A 400 -29.14 -13.97 -15.07
CA SER A 400 -30.00 -14.46 -13.98
C SER A 400 -31.51 -14.23 -14.23
N LEU A 401 -31.83 -13.28 -15.12
CA LEU A 401 -33.21 -12.99 -15.55
C LEU A 401 -33.64 -13.87 -16.74
N MET A 402 -32.71 -14.50 -17.43
CA MET A 402 -32.99 -15.30 -18.62
C MET A 402 -33.18 -16.77 -18.25
N GLY A 403 -34.20 -17.42 -18.80
CA GLY A 403 -34.42 -18.86 -18.62
C GLY A 403 -33.26 -19.69 -19.22
N LYS A 404 -33.06 -20.89 -18.66
CA LYS A 404 -31.94 -21.81 -19.03
C LYS A 404 -31.75 -22.06 -20.55
N ASN A 405 -32.82 -22.04 -21.32
CA ASN A 405 -32.78 -22.31 -22.78
C ASN A 405 -32.28 -21.07 -23.58
N ALA A 406 -32.51 -19.85 -23.10
CA ALA A 406 -31.99 -18.65 -23.74
C ALA A 406 -30.47 -18.48 -23.45
N LEU A 407 -30.02 -18.98 -22.32
CA LEU A 407 -28.62 -18.96 -21.90
C LEU A 407 -27.73 -19.78 -22.84
N ARG A 408 -28.14 -21.02 -23.20
CA ARG A 408 -27.40 -21.91 -24.11
C ARG A 408 -27.19 -21.32 -25.52
N ARG A 409 -28.12 -20.53 -26.04
CA ARG A 409 -27.98 -19.91 -27.38
C ARG A 409 -27.03 -18.73 -27.44
N LYS A 410 -26.73 -18.06 -26.29
CA LYS A 410 -25.90 -16.85 -26.23
C LYS A 410 -24.49 -17.09 -25.69
N THR A 411 -24.19 -18.23 -25.11
CA THR A 411 -22.82 -18.56 -24.66
C THR A 411 -21.80 -18.47 -25.79
N GLY A 412 -22.15 -18.88 -27.03
CA GLY A 412 -21.29 -18.71 -28.21
C GLY A 412 -21.01 -17.27 -28.65
N ALA A 413 -21.92 -16.31 -28.32
CA ALA A 413 -21.68 -14.90 -28.58
C ALA A 413 -20.75 -14.25 -27.52
N LEU A 414 -20.85 -14.71 -26.26
CA LEU A 414 -20.02 -14.24 -25.16
C LEU A 414 -18.59 -14.75 -25.22
N ALA A 415 -18.37 -15.97 -25.75
CA ALA A 415 -17.05 -16.52 -25.99
C ALA A 415 -16.21 -15.65 -26.97
N ARG A 416 -16.87 -14.81 -27.77
CA ARG A 416 -16.21 -13.85 -28.68
C ARG A 416 -15.81 -12.53 -28.02
N LEU A 417 -16.21 -12.30 -26.77
CA LEU A 417 -15.81 -11.11 -26.02
C LEU A 417 -14.33 -11.23 -25.64
N ARG A 418 -13.54 -10.21 -26.00
CA ARG A 418 -12.07 -10.22 -25.81
C ARG A 418 -11.63 -10.09 -24.34
N HIS A 419 -12.56 -9.90 -23.40
CA HIS A 419 -12.21 -9.70 -21.99
C HIS A 419 -12.31 -11.00 -21.20
N PRO A 420 -11.22 -11.45 -20.52
CA PRO A 420 -11.17 -12.75 -19.84
C PRO A 420 -12.26 -12.96 -18.77
N LEU A 421 -12.65 -11.92 -18.00
CA LEU A 421 -13.76 -12.01 -17.05
C LEU A 421 -15.09 -12.32 -17.72
N LEU A 422 -15.29 -11.88 -18.96
CA LEU A 422 -16.51 -12.12 -19.73
C LEU A 422 -16.48 -13.52 -20.36
N GLN A 423 -15.29 -14.01 -20.73
CA GLN A 423 -15.08 -15.39 -21.20
C GLN A 423 -15.29 -16.41 -20.09
N GLU A 424 -14.74 -16.16 -18.89
CA GLU A 424 -14.95 -17.01 -17.70
C GLU A 424 -16.44 -17.15 -17.36
N MET A 425 -17.23 -16.06 -17.50
CA MET A 425 -18.68 -16.09 -17.32
C MET A 425 -19.43 -16.87 -18.41
N ALA A 426 -18.83 -17.00 -19.61
CA ALA A 426 -19.38 -17.78 -20.71
C ALA A 426 -19.10 -19.31 -20.54
N GLY A 427 -18.30 -19.70 -19.55
CA GLY A 427 -17.92 -21.10 -19.36
C GLY A 427 -16.92 -21.63 -20.40
N VAL A 428 -16.09 -20.73 -20.97
CA VAL A 428 -15.04 -21.01 -21.98
C VAL A 428 -13.66 -20.80 -21.36
#